data_76659e93dfb9bdad574cff554893fb5c
#
_entry.id   76659e93dfb9bdad574cff554893fb5c
#
_cell.length_a   1.000
_cell.length_b   1.000
_cell.length_c   1.000
_cell.angle_alpha   90.00
_cell.angle_beta   90.00
_cell.angle_gamma   90.00
#
_symmetry.space_group_name_H-M   'P 1'
#
loop_
_entity.id
_entity.type
_entity.pdbx_description
1 polymer ?
#
loop_
_entity_poly.entity_id
_entity_poly.type
_entity_poly.pdbx_seq_one_letter_code
_entity_poly.pdbx_strand_id
1 'polypeptide(L)'
;LDGLRRVATDAAMGDMSAGRHDAMTTRTETDTFGPIEVAADRYWGAQAQRSLGNFRIGWEKQPLPIVKALGVVKRAAAETNMELGRLDPKLGKAIVAAAQEVIEGKLDGHFPLVVWQTGSGTQSNMNANEVISNRAIEMLGGEMGSKKPVHPNDHVNMSQSSNDTYPTAMHVACSVEIVEQLLPALKKLHGALDAKAKAWTGIVKIGRTHTQDATPLTLGQEFSGYAAQVENGIARIEATLPGLMQLAQGGTAVGTGLNAPIGFAEKVADRIAAITGLPFTSAPNKFEALAAHDAMVFSHGAINTVAASLFKIANDIRFLGSGPRSGLGELALPENEPGSSIMPGKVNPTQCEAMTQVCVQVFGNNAALTFAGSQGHFELNVFNPVMAYNFLQSVRLMADAAVSFTDNCVVGIVAREDNIEAALNRSLMLVTALAPTIGYDAAAKIAKTAHKNGTTLREEALATGLVTEADYDRLVRPADMTRPG
;
A
#
# COMPACT_ATOMS: atom_id res chain seq x y z
N LEU A 1 5.97 -30.85 29.52
CA LEU A 1 4.77 -29.96 29.35
C LEU A 1 4.11 -29.60 30.69
N ASP A 2 4.35 -30.38 31.76
CA ASP A 2 3.78 -30.10 33.11
C ASP A 2 4.63 -29.09 33.93
N GLY A 3 5.84 -28.81 33.55
CA GLY A 3 6.70 -27.82 34.22
C GLY A 3 6.36 -26.36 33.93
N LEU A 4 5.68 -26.05 32.83
CA LEU A 4 5.29 -24.68 32.44
C LEU A 4 3.96 -24.20 33.01
N ARG A 5 3.17 -25.08 33.59
CA ARG A 5 1.88 -24.74 34.23
C ARG A 5 1.99 -24.35 35.72
N ARG A 6 3.12 -24.63 36.37
CA ARG A 6 3.30 -24.31 37.81
C ARG A 6 3.96 -22.95 38.11
N VAL A 7 4.49 -22.27 37.10
CA VAL A 7 5.10 -20.93 37.29
C VAL A 7 4.10 -19.77 37.18
N ALA A 8 2.89 -20.04 36.69
CA ALA A 8 1.84 -19.01 36.50
C ALA A 8 0.86 -18.85 37.68
N THR A 9 0.95 -19.68 38.75
CA THR A 9 0.01 -19.64 39.88
C THR A 9 0.54 -19.09 41.18
N ASP A 10 1.85 -18.90 41.34
CA ASP A 10 2.45 -18.42 42.61
C ASP A 10 2.92 -16.96 42.61
N ALA A 11 2.69 -16.19 41.53
CA ALA A 11 3.06 -14.76 41.47
C ALA A 11 1.86 -13.80 41.63
N ALA A 12 0.70 -14.28 42.07
CA ALA A 12 -0.53 -13.49 42.14
C ALA A 12 -1.14 -13.40 43.57
N MET A 13 -0.30 -13.43 44.62
CA MET A 13 -0.75 -13.07 45.98
C MET A 13 0.25 -12.13 46.66
N GLY A 14 0.36 -10.93 46.11
CA GLY A 14 1.02 -9.77 46.72
C GLY A 14 0.10 -8.58 46.61
N ASP A 15 -0.54 -8.28 47.76
CA ASP A 15 -1.16 -7.01 48.14
C ASP A 15 -1.62 -6.04 47.04
N MET A 16 -2.86 -6.20 46.58
CA MET A 16 -3.59 -5.16 45.84
C MET A 16 -4.49 -4.41 46.79
N SER A 17 -3.91 -3.48 47.58
CA SER A 17 -4.68 -2.44 48.22
C SER A 17 -5.28 -1.52 47.16
N ALA A 18 -6.62 -1.57 47.04
CA ALA A 18 -7.52 -0.50 46.59
C ALA A 18 -6.97 0.58 45.65
N GLY A 19 -6.72 0.23 44.39
CA GLY A 19 -6.90 1.16 43.29
C GLY A 19 -8.40 1.26 43.00
N ARG A 20 -9.01 2.43 43.23
CA ARG A 20 -10.40 2.71 42.84
C ARG A 20 -10.52 2.35 41.35
N HIS A 21 -11.22 1.26 41.03
CA HIS A 21 -11.91 1.16 39.76
C HIS A 21 -12.94 2.30 39.80
N ASP A 22 -12.64 3.43 39.18
CA ASP A 22 -13.69 4.35 38.77
C ASP A 22 -14.69 3.50 38.00
N ALA A 23 -15.85 3.25 38.55
CA ALA A 23 -16.93 2.56 37.86
C ALA A 23 -17.20 3.39 36.61
N MET A 24 -16.84 2.85 35.43
CA MET A 24 -17.14 3.54 34.18
C MET A 24 -18.61 3.88 34.20
N THR A 25 -18.91 5.16 34.20
CA THR A 25 -20.30 5.62 34.10
C THR A 25 -20.83 5.18 32.75
N THR A 26 -21.97 4.53 32.75
CA THR A 26 -22.69 4.09 31.56
C THR A 26 -23.93 4.92 31.34
N ARG A 27 -24.41 4.94 30.13
CA ARG A 27 -25.74 5.39 29.75
C ARG A 27 -26.47 4.26 29.05
N THR A 28 -27.80 4.21 29.20
CA THR A 28 -28.64 3.26 28.49
C THR A 28 -29.00 3.80 27.12
N GLU A 29 -28.65 3.07 26.04
CA GLU A 29 -29.15 3.35 24.70
C GLU A 29 -30.06 2.20 24.23
N THR A 30 -30.82 2.45 23.17
CA THR A 30 -31.78 1.47 22.65
C THR A 30 -31.66 1.30 21.16
N ASP A 31 -31.93 0.09 20.68
CA ASP A 31 -32.19 -0.21 19.27
C ASP A 31 -33.39 -1.15 19.17
N THR A 32 -33.61 -1.74 17.99
CA THR A 32 -34.75 -2.66 17.77
C THR A 32 -34.66 -3.96 18.59
N PHE A 33 -33.51 -4.27 19.17
CA PHE A 33 -33.30 -5.42 20.07
C PHE A 33 -33.43 -5.06 21.55
N GLY A 34 -33.75 -3.80 21.89
CA GLY A 34 -33.94 -3.34 23.24
C GLY A 34 -32.76 -2.53 23.82
N PRO A 35 -32.78 -2.29 25.14
CA PRO A 35 -31.76 -1.47 25.80
C PRO A 35 -30.42 -2.18 25.90
N ILE A 36 -29.37 -1.40 25.94
CA ILE A 36 -27.98 -1.82 26.19
C ILE A 36 -27.20 -0.69 26.85
N GLU A 37 -26.27 -1.04 27.74
CA GLU A 37 -25.38 -0.09 28.40
C GLU A 37 -24.18 0.25 27.48
N VAL A 38 -23.92 1.54 27.35
CA VAL A 38 -22.82 2.12 26.59
C VAL A 38 -22.03 3.02 27.53
N ALA A 39 -20.70 3.03 27.41
CA ALA A 39 -19.84 3.93 28.19
C ALA A 39 -20.26 5.39 27.98
N ALA A 40 -20.47 6.15 29.07
CA ALA A 40 -21.05 7.49 29.01
C ALA A 40 -20.17 8.51 28.28
N ASP A 41 -18.85 8.28 28.23
CA ASP A 41 -17.86 9.12 27.57
C ASP A 41 -17.68 8.80 26.08
N ARG A 42 -18.45 7.87 25.51
CA ARG A 42 -18.32 7.41 24.13
C ARG A 42 -19.49 7.86 23.28
N TYR A 43 -19.21 8.32 22.06
CA TYR A 43 -20.25 8.75 21.13
C TYR A 43 -20.91 7.60 20.35
N TRP A 44 -20.32 6.40 20.31
CA TRP A 44 -21.02 5.27 19.70
C TRP A 44 -22.27 4.89 20.48
N GLY A 45 -23.22 4.23 19.82
CA GLY A 45 -24.51 3.90 20.39
C GLY A 45 -24.74 2.39 20.53
N ALA A 46 -26.01 2.01 20.57
CA ALA A 46 -26.46 0.65 20.86
C ALA A 46 -25.96 -0.37 19.82
N GLN A 47 -26.02 -0.06 18.53
CA GLN A 47 -25.63 -1.01 17.48
C GLN A 47 -24.13 -1.28 17.46
N ALA A 48 -23.30 -0.24 17.59
CA ALA A 48 -21.87 -0.42 17.72
C ALA A 48 -21.51 -1.18 19.01
N GLN A 49 -22.17 -0.90 20.12
CA GLN A 49 -21.97 -1.63 21.38
C GLN A 49 -22.29 -3.12 21.24
N ARG A 50 -23.38 -3.49 20.53
CA ARG A 50 -23.68 -4.90 20.25
C ARG A 50 -22.61 -5.56 19.38
N SER A 51 -22.11 -4.83 18.37
CA SER A 51 -21.04 -5.31 17.50
C SER A 51 -19.77 -5.65 18.29
N LEU A 52 -19.39 -4.84 19.28
CA LEU A 52 -18.27 -5.12 20.18
C LEU A 52 -18.45 -6.43 20.97
N GLY A 53 -19.69 -6.77 21.32
CA GLY A 53 -20.04 -8.02 21.98
C GLY A 53 -20.03 -9.23 21.05
N ASN A 54 -20.55 -9.04 19.82
CA ASN A 54 -20.77 -10.12 18.86
C ASN A 54 -19.50 -10.53 18.09
N PHE A 55 -18.60 -9.58 17.81
CA PHE A 55 -17.43 -9.81 16.94
C PHE A 55 -16.11 -9.64 17.71
N ARG A 56 -15.84 -10.53 18.64
CA ARG A 56 -14.57 -10.60 19.39
C ARG A 56 -13.54 -11.43 18.62
N ILE A 57 -13.18 -10.95 17.43
CA ILE A 57 -12.35 -11.68 16.46
C ILE A 57 -11.16 -10.82 16.10
N GLY A 58 -9.94 -11.32 16.33
CA GLY A 58 -8.69 -10.62 15.99
C GLY A 58 -8.50 -9.30 16.75
N TRP A 59 -7.52 -8.55 16.33
CA TRP A 59 -7.23 -7.19 16.83
C TRP A 59 -7.32 -6.11 15.74
N GLU A 60 -7.51 -6.51 14.47
CA GLU A 60 -7.56 -5.63 13.33
C GLU A 60 -8.80 -4.74 13.41
N LYS A 61 -8.59 -3.46 13.63
CA LYS A 61 -9.66 -2.46 13.65
C LYS A 61 -9.95 -1.95 12.24
N GLN A 62 -11.14 -1.37 12.06
CA GLN A 62 -11.44 -0.63 10.84
C GLN A 62 -10.36 0.41 10.59
N PRO A 63 -9.77 0.46 9.37
CA PRO A 63 -8.76 1.45 9.05
C PRO A 63 -9.26 2.88 9.21
N LEU A 64 -8.47 3.75 9.81
CA LEU A 64 -8.85 5.18 9.95
C LEU A 64 -9.22 5.86 8.64
N PRO A 65 -8.60 5.57 7.48
CA PRO A 65 -9.07 6.10 6.21
C PRO A 65 -10.54 5.76 5.88
N ILE A 66 -11.02 4.55 6.26
CA ILE A 66 -12.44 4.19 6.13
C ILE A 66 -13.31 5.03 7.05
N VAL A 67 -12.87 5.24 8.29
CA VAL A 67 -13.60 6.10 9.25
C VAL A 67 -13.74 7.52 8.72
N LYS A 68 -12.65 8.10 8.23
CA LYS A 68 -12.65 9.43 7.61
C LYS A 68 -13.51 9.50 6.36
N ALA A 69 -13.44 8.49 5.50
CA ALA A 69 -14.28 8.39 4.31
C ALA A 69 -15.77 8.31 4.65
N LEU A 70 -16.15 7.55 5.70
CA LEU A 70 -17.51 7.57 6.20
C LEU A 70 -17.91 8.98 6.65
N GLY A 71 -17.04 9.72 7.35
CA GLY A 71 -17.26 11.13 7.66
C GLY A 71 -17.52 11.99 6.43
N VAL A 72 -16.71 11.82 5.36
CA VAL A 72 -16.90 12.52 4.07
C VAL A 72 -18.27 12.19 3.47
N VAL A 73 -18.64 10.91 3.41
CA VAL A 73 -19.95 10.49 2.87
C VAL A 73 -21.10 11.09 3.68
N LYS A 74 -21.04 11.06 5.02
CA LYS A 74 -22.10 11.58 5.89
C LYS A 74 -22.23 13.10 5.79
N ARG A 75 -21.12 13.82 5.70
CA ARG A 75 -21.12 15.25 5.44
C ARG A 75 -21.75 15.57 4.09
N ALA A 76 -21.30 14.91 3.02
CA ALA A 76 -21.82 15.10 1.67
C ALA A 76 -23.31 14.79 1.57
N ALA A 77 -23.76 13.70 2.19
CA ALA A 77 -25.18 13.31 2.22
C ALA A 77 -26.04 14.32 2.98
N ALA A 78 -25.59 14.84 4.13
CA ALA A 78 -26.32 15.85 4.88
C ALA A 78 -26.45 17.17 4.09
N GLU A 79 -25.35 17.64 3.47
CA GLU A 79 -25.38 18.83 2.61
C GLU A 79 -26.33 18.65 1.43
N THR A 80 -26.32 17.47 0.78
CA THR A 80 -27.20 17.14 -0.34
C THR A 80 -28.66 17.06 0.08
N ASN A 81 -28.96 16.41 1.22
CA ASN A 81 -30.34 16.32 1.72
C ASN A 81 -30.91 17.67 2.16
N MET A 82 -30.07 18.59 2.69
CA MET A 82 -30.49 19.98 2.95
C MET A 82 -30.82 20.72 1.65
N GLU A 83 -29.96 20.60 0.62
CA GLU A 83 -30.17 21.23 -0.69
C GLU A 83 -31.46 20.73 -1.37
N LEU A 84 -31.75 19.43 -1.24
CA LEU A 84 -32.96 18.80 -1.77
C LEU A 84 -34.23 19.01 -0.89
N GLY A 85 -34.11 19.78 0.19
CA GLY A 85 -35.23 20.09 1.09
C GLY A 85 -35.72 18.88 1.91
N ARG A 86 -34.91 17.84 2.07
CA ARG A 86 -35.27 16.62 2.82
C ARG A 86 -34.85 16.68 4.28
N LEU A 87 -33.78 17.42 4.61
CA LEU A 87 -33.23 17.53 5.96
C LEU A 87 -33.37 18.99 6.44
N ASP A 88 -33.87 19.15 7.68
CA ASP A 88 -33.93 20.43 8.33
C ASP A 88 -32.56 21.09 8.40
N PRO A 89 -32.40 22.36 7.99
CA PRO A 89 -31.09 23.01 7.93
C PRO A 89 -30.39 23.13 9.27
N LYS A 90 -31.11 23.23 10.39
CA LYS A 90 -30.50 23.29 11.73
C LYS A 90 -29.88 21.95 12.12
N LEU A 91 -30.60 20.87 11.88
CA LEU A 91 -30.09 19.51 12.12
C LEU A 91 -28.95 19.16 11.15
N GLY A 92 -29.13 19.49 9.88
CA GLY A 92 -28.13 19.24 8.84
C GLY A 92 -26.80 19.92 9.13
N LYS A 93 -26.79 21.19 9.55
CA LYS A 93 -25.57 21.90 9.94
C LYS A 93 -24.83 21.25 11.11
N ALA A 94 -25.56 20.76 12.12
CA ALA A 94 -24.96 20.05 13.24
C ALA A 94 -24.35 18.70 12.80
N ILE A 95 -25.05 17.97 11.92
CA ILE A 95 -24.52 16.72 11.32
C ILE A 95 -23.26 17.01 10.51
N VAL A 96 -23.24 18.04 9.68
CA VAL A 96 -22.06 18.45 8.89
C VAL A 96 -20.88 18.78 9.80
N ALA A 97 -21.12 19.54 10.89
CA ALA A 97 -20.06 19.87 11.84
C ALA A 97 -19.50 18.63 12.55
N ALA A 98 -20.37 17.72 13.02
CA ALA A 98 -19.94 16.48 13.65
C ALA A 98 -19.20 15.56 12.66
N ALA A 99 -19.68 15.41 11.43
CA ALA A 99 -19.01 14.66 10.38
C ALA A 99 -17.63 15.26 10.03
N GLN A 100 -17.49 16.58 10.06
CA GLN A 100 -16.21 17.26 9.88
C GLN A 100 -15.20 16.91 10.99
N GLU A 101 -15.62 16.78 12.23
CA GLU A 101 -14.76 16.31 13.33
C GLU A 101 -14.27 14.86 13.11
N VAL A 102 -15.10 14.00 12.51
CA VAL A 102 -14.68 12.64 12.10
C VAL A 102 -13.62 12.70 11.00
N ILE A 103 -13.81 13.53 9.96
CA ILE A 103 -12.84 13.71 8.87
C ILE A 103 -11.48 14.19 9.41
N GLU A 104 -11.50 15.11 10.37
CA GLU A 104 -10.31 15.66 11.02
C GLU A 104 -9.63 14.73 12.03
N GLY A 105 -10.20 13.55 12.29
CA GLY A 105 -9.66 12.57 13.23
C GLY A 105 -9.89 12.90 14.71
N LYS A 106 -10.66 13.93 15.03
CA LYS A 106 -10.94 14.35 16.42
C LYS A 106 -11.75 13.30 17.18
N LEU A 107 -12.46 12.44 16.48
CA LEU A 107 -13.35 11.42 17.04
C LEU A 107 -12.85 9.99 16.80
N ASP A 108 -11.59 9.78 16.40
CA ASP A 108 -11.01 8.46 16.06
C ASP A 108 -11.18 7.42 17.18
N GLY A 109 -11.08 7.84 18.46
CA GLY A 109 -11.27 6.99 19.63
C GLY A 109 -12.69 6.43 19.82
N HIS A 110 -13.66 6.86 19.00
CA HIS A 110 -15.07 6.43 19.04
C HIS A 110 -15.42 5.41 17.95
N PHE A 111 -14.40 4.85 17.25
CA PHE A 111 -14.55 3.84 16.20
C PHE A 111 -13.80 2.54 16.57
N PRO A 112 -14.33 1.77 17.55
CA PRO A 112 -13.60 0.63 18.10
C PRO A 112 -13.78 -0.68 17.34
N LEU A 113 -14.60 -0.73 16.27
CA LEU A 113 -15.03 -1.96 15.65
C LEU A 113 -13.91 -2.67 14.88
N VAL A 114 -13.95 -4.00 14.91
CA VAL A 114 -13.00 -4.83 14.16
C VAL A 114 -13.37 -4.95 12.69
N VAL A 115 -12.41 -5.36 11.88
CA VAL A 115 -12.60 -5.69 10.46
C VAL A 115 -13.54 -6.89 10.28
N TRP A 116 -13.42 -7.87 11.16
CA TRP A 116 -14.14 -9.15 11.15
C TRP A 116 -15.56 -9.00 11.70
N GLN A 117 -16.43 -8.40 10.87
CA GLN A 117 -17.82 -8.08 11.18
C GLN A 117 -18.74 -8.51 10.02
N THR A 118 -19.98 -8.03 9.96
CA THR A 118 -20.84 -8.28 8.81
C THR A 118 -20.18 -7.80 7.52
N GLY A 119 -20.26 -8.61 6.49
CA GLY A 119 -19.55 -8.40 5.22
C GLY A 119 -20.01 -7.20 4.40
N SER A 120 -21.18 -6.63 4.71
CA SER A 120 -21.66 -5.38 4.11
C SER A 120 -21.04 -4.12 4.70
N GLY A 121 -20.37 -4.23 5.87
CA GLY A 121 -19.88 -3.09 6.63
C GLY A 121 -20.94 -2.33 7.43
N THR A 122 -22.12 -2.91 7.61
CA THR A 122 -23.27 -2.24 8.27
C THR A 122 -22.93 -1.74 9.68
N GLN A 123 -22.20 -2.50 10.50
CA GLN A 123 -21.84 -2.05 11.83
C GLN A 123 -20.95 -0.82 11.80
N SER A 124 -20.00 -0.72 10.87
CA SER A 124 -19.15 0.47 10.72
C SER A 124 -19.94 1.68 10.21
N ASN A 125 -20.88 1.48 9.27
CA ASN A 125 -21.80 2.53 8.86
C ASN A 125 -22.65 3.03 10.02
N MET A 126 -23.18 2.11 10.83
CA MET A 126 -23.97 2.47 12.03
C MET A 126 -23.12 3.12 13.09
N ASN A 127 -21.88 2.68 13.29
CA ASN A 127 -20.94 3.36 14.19
C ASN A 127 -20.75 4.84 13.79
N ALA A 128 -20.55 5.12 12.52
CA ALA A 128 -20.46 6.49 12.03
C ALA A 128 -21.77 7.27 12.24
N ASN A 129 -22.94 6.66 11.95
CA ASN A 129 -24.24 7.29 12.18
C ASN A 129 -24.46 7.63 13.66
N GLU A 130 -24.14 6.71 14.57
CA GLU A 130 -24.31 6.89 16.01
C GLU A 130 -23.36 7.94 16.56
N VAL A 131 -22.07 7.91 16.20
CA VAL A 131 -21.06 8.89 16.63
C VAL A 131 -21.44 10.29 16.16
N ILE A 132 -21.78 10.45 14.89
CA ILE A 132 -22.16 11.76 14.32
C ILE A 132 -23.48 12.24 14.94
N SER A 133 -24.47 11.36 15.11
CA SER A 133 -25.74 11.70 15.74
C SER A 133 -25.55 12.18 17.18
N ASN A 134 -24.84 11.43 18.02
CA ASN A 134 -24.61 11.78 19.41
C ASN A 134 -23.80 13.08 19.55
N ARG A 135 -22.77 13.27 18.70
CA ARG A 135 -22.01 14.53 18.69
C ARG A 135 -22.85 15.73 18.26
N ALA A 136 -23.70 15.57 17.24
CA ALA A 136 -24.63 16.62 16.81
C ALA A 136 -25.70 16.93 17.87
N ILE A 137 -26.20 15.92 18.59
CA ILE A 137 -27.11 16.10 19.73
C ILE A 137 -26.47 16.98 20.81
N GLU A 138 -25.23 16.66 21.18
CA GLU A 138 -24.47 17.44 22.16
C GLU A 138 -24.26 18.88 21.69
N MET A 139 -23.87 19.11 20.44
CA MET A 139 -23.73 20.46 19.86
C MET A 139 -25.03 21.28 19.89
N LEU A 140 -26.18 20.62 19.84
CA LEU A 140 -27.50 21.23 19.91
C LEU A 140 -28.06 21.35 21.35
N GLY A 141 -27.29 20.95 22.36
CA GLY A 141 -27.65 20.99 23.77
C GLY A 141 -28.65 19.90 24.20
N GLY A 142 -28.73 18.80 23.42
CA GLY A 142 -29.56 17.64 23.76
C GLY A 142 -28.83 16.61 24.62
N GLU A 143 -29.55 15.58 25.03
CA GLU A 143 -29.03 14.48 25.83
C GLU A 143 -28.50 13.36 24.92
N MET A 144 -27.21 13.01 25.06
CA MET A 144 -26.54 11.96 24.28
C MET A 144 -27.26 10.61 24.48
N GLY A 145 -27.47 9.87 23.40
CA GLY A 145 -28.21 8.61 23.40
C GLY A 145 -29.74 8.74 23.28
N SER A 146 -30.27 9.96 23.42
CA SER A 146 -31.73 10.21 23.33
C SER A 146 -32.30 10.05 21.92
N LYS A 147 -31.45 10.08 20.88
CA LYS A 147 -31.81 10.19 19.46
C LYS A 147 -32.63 11.44 19.11
N LYS A 148 -32.54 12.47 19.93
CA LYS A 148 -33.23 13.74 19.78
C LYS A 148 -32.27 14.91 20.08
N PRO A 149 -32.26 15.99 19.26
CA PRO A 149 -33.11 16.20 18.07
C PRO A 149 -32.58 15.48 16.80
N VAL A 150 -31.42 14.82 16.84
CA VAL A 150 -30.81 14.12 15.68
C VAL A 150 -30.96 12.61 15.88
N HIS A 151 -31.52 11.91 14.86
CA HIS A 151 -31.65 10.46 14.86
C HIS A 151 -30.61 9.85 13.93
N PRO A 152 -29.87 8.77 14.33
CA PRO A 152 -28.81 8.18 13.52
C PRO A 152 -29.31 7.62 12.17
N ASN A 153 -30.49 6.98 12.14
CA ASN A 153 -31.05 6.42 10.90
C ASN A 153 -31.83 7.45 10.10
N ASP A 154 -32.73 8.24 10.75
CA ASP A 154 -33.66 9.11 10.03
C ASP A 154 -33.00 10.38 9.48
N HIS A 155 -31.94 10.85 10.14
CA HIS A 155 -31.25 12.09 9.76
C HIS A 155 -29.84 11.85 9.23
N VAL A 156 -28.95 11.16 9.96
CA VAL A 156 -27.56 10.96 9.54
C VAL A 156 -27.46 9.98 8.35
N ASN A 157 -28.29 8.92 8.35
CA ASN A 157 -28.35 7.93 7.28
C ASN A 157 -29.43 8.21 6.22
N MET A 158 -30.04 9.39 6.24
CA MET A 158 -31.10 9.79 5.30
C MET A 158 -30.68 9.59 3.84
N SER A 159 -31.55 8.99 3.03
CA SER A 159 -31.31 8.67 1.60
C SER A 159 -30.20 7.66 1.32
N GLN A 160 -29.77 6.88 2.33
CA GLN A 160 -28.65 5.95 2.25
C GLN A 160 -29.04 4.55 2.74
N SER A 161 -28.23 3.58 2.33
CA SER A 161 -28.14 2.25 2.93
C SER A 161 -26.68 1.98 3.29
N SER A 162 -26.40 1.05 4.22
CA SER A 162 -25.03 0.56 4.40
C SER A 162 -24.47 -0.07 3.12
N ASN A 163 -25.35 -0.61 2.29
CA ASN A 163 -24.99 -1.35 1.08
C ASN A 163 -24.37 -0.45 -0.01
N ASP A 164 -24.80 0.82 -0.11
CA ASP A 164 -24.18 1.80 -1.03
C ASP A 164 -23.15 2.67 -0.31
N THR A 165 -23.32 2.94 0.99
CA THR A 165 -22.46 3.84 1.77
C THR A 165 -21.09 3.25 2.07
N TYR A 166 -21.00 1.99 2.49
CA TYR A 166 -19.71 1.39 2.83
C TYR A 166 -18.82 1.17 1.58
N PRO A 167 -19.34 0.66 0.44
CA PRO A 167 -18.58 0.64 -0.81
C PRO A 167 -18.13 2.03 -1.27
N THR A 168 -18.96 3.05 -1.12
CA THR A 168 -18.58 4.43 -1.41
C THR A 168 -17.39 4.87 -0.52
N ALA A 169 -17.46 4.59 0.79
CA ALA A 169 -16.36 4.89 1.69
C ALA A 169 -15.08 4.11 1.34
N MET A 170 -15.17 2.86 0.88
CA MET A 170 -14.04 2.08 0.37
C MET A 170 -13.36 2.79 -0.81
N HIS A 171 -14.14 3.18 -1.80
CA HIS A 171 -13.64 3.86 -3.00
C HIS A 171 -13.02 5.22 -2.66
N VAL A 172 -13.64 6.00 -1.79
CA VAL A 172 -13.12 7.30 -1.32
C VAL A 172 -11.80 7.10 -0.57
N ALA A 173 -11.77 6.22 0.43
CA ALA A 173 -10.57 5.97 1.21
C ALA A 173 -9.39 5.49 0.35
N CYS A 174 -9.64 4.50 -0.51
CA CYS A 174 -8.60 3.94 -1.36
C CYS A 174 -8.06 4.97 -2.37
N SER A 175 -8.92 5.77 -2.99
CA SER A 175 -8.51 6.80 -3.94
C SER A 175 -7.69 7.91 -3.27
N VAL A 176 -8.13 8.39 -2.10
CA VAL A 176 -7.41 9.42 -1.34
C VAL A 176 -6.04 8.91 -0.91
N GLU A 177 -5.94 7.72 -0.32
CA GLU A 177 -4.67 7.15 0.13
C GLU A 177 -3.70 6.87 -1.04
N ILE A 178 -4.20 6.45 -2.20
CA ILE A 178 -3.36 6.30 -3.41
C ILE A 178 -2.79 7.65 -3.83
N VAL A 179 -3.65 8.66 -3.96
CA VAL A 179 -3.25 9.97 -4.52
C VAL A 179 -2.38 10.76 -3.54
N GLU A 180 -2.70 10.72 -2.25
CA GLU A 180 -2.02 11.55 -1.24
C GLU A 180 -0.80 10.87 -0.62
N GLN A 181 -0.72 9.52 -0.62
CA GLN A 181 0.36 8.78 0.03
C GLN A 181 1.19 7.98 -0.96
N LEU A 182 0.56 7.05 -1.71
CA LEU A 182 1.31 6.08 -2.51
C LEU A 182 1.99 6.72 -3.72
N LEU A 183 1.27 7.48 -4.52
CA LEU A 183 1.83 8.11 -5.72
C LEU A 183 2.98 9.08 -5.41
N PRO A 184 2.90 9.97 -4.41
CA PRO A 184 4.03 10.81 -4.02
C PRO A 184 5.25 9.99 -3.56
N ALA A 185 5.03 8.91 -2.79
CA ALA A 185 6.11 8.04 -2.31
C ALA A 185 6.82 7.33 -3.48
N LEU A 186 6.07 6.80 -4.44
CA LEU A 186 6.63 6.17 -5.64
C LEU A 186 7.34 7.18 -6.54
N LYS A 187 6.82 8.39 -6.69
CA LYS A 187 7.47 9.48 -7.45
C LYS A 187 8.79 9.88 -6.81
N LYS A 188 8.86 9.90 -5.48
CA LYS A 188 10.10 10.15 -4.73
C LYS A 188 11.14 9.05 -5.00
N LEU A 189 10.73 7.78 -4.94
CA LEU A 189 11.60 6.63 -5.22
C LEU A 189 12.09 6.64 -6.68
N HIS A 190 11.19 6.89 -7.62
CA HIS A 190 11.55 7.04 -9.04
C HIS A 190 12.63 8.10 -9.22
N GLY A 191 12.44 9.30 -8.65
CA GLY A 191 13.42 10.39 -8.76
C GLY A 191 14.79 10.02 -8.21
N ALA A 192 14.87 9.27 -7.13
CA ALA A 192 16.14 8.83 -6.56
C ALA A 192 16.84 7.78 -7.44
N LEU A 193 16.10 6.83 -8.00
CA LEU A 193 16.64 5.82 -8.93
C LEU A 193 17.12 6.46 -10.24
N ASP A 194 16.34 7.39 -10.79
CA ASP A 194 16.68 8.14 -12.00
C ASP A 194 17.93 9.01 -11.81
N ALA A 195 18.07 9.65 -10.64
CA ALA A 195 19.27 10.40 -10.30
C ALA A 195 20.52 9.51 -10.27
N LYS A 196 20.43 8.29 -9.74
CA LYS A 196 21.53 7.31 -9.78
C LYS A 196 21.81 6.85 -11.21
N ALA A 197 20.78 6.56 -11.99
CA ALA A 197 20.92 6.18 -13.39
C ALA A 197 21.71 7.24 -14.18
N LYS A 198 21.39 8.52 -14.00
CA LYS A 198 22.07 9.64 -14.65
C LYS A 198 23.51 9.83 -14.16
N ALA A 199 23.74 9.70 -12.87
CA ALA A 199 25.08 9.87 -12.29
C ALA A 199 26.06 8.79 -12.72
N TRP A 200 25.60 7.58 -13.03
CA TRP A 200 26.42 6.40 -13.30
C TRP A 200 26.47 5.98 -14.77
N THR A 201 26.12 6.87 -15.68
CA THR A 201 26.16 6.62 -17.14
C THR A 201 27.56 6.27 -17.67
N GLY A 202 28.62 6.74 -17.02
CA GLY A 202 30.01 6.46 -17.39
C GLY A 202 30.63 5.23 -16.73
N ILE A 203 29.96 4.59 -15.75
CA ILE A 203 30.51 3.44 -15.03
C ILE A 203 30.18 2.16 -15.79
N VAL A 204 31.15 1.65 -16.56
CA VAL A 204 31.01 0.41 -17.31
C VAL A 204 31.22 -0.79 -16.39
N LYS A 205 30.31 -1.73 -16.42
CA LYS A 205 30.32 -2.94 -15.59
C LYS A 205 30.01 -4.18 -16.41
N ILE A 206 30.28 -5.34 -15.85
CA ILE A 206 29.81 -6.61 -16.40
C ILE A 206 28.29 -6.72 -16.25
N GLY A 207 27.61 -7.09 -17.34
CA GLY A 207 26.23 -7.55 -17.26
C GLY A 207 26.14 -8.99 -16.74
N ARG A 208 24.96 -9.35 -16.20
CA ARG A 208 24.66 -10.72 -15.79
C ARG A 208 23.29 -11.16 -16.28
N THR A 209 23.26 -12.32 -16.92
CA THR A 209 22.03 -13.05 -17.24
C THR A 209 22.10 -14.44 -16.62
N HIS A 210 21.02 -14.97 -16.06
CA HIS A 210 21.03 -16.22 -15.29
C HIS A 210 22.04 -16.21 -14.11
N THR A 211 22.36 -15.02 -13.59
CA THR A 211 23.45 -14.79 -12.62
C THR A 211 24.86 -15.15 -13.14
N GLN A 212 24.99 -15.42 -14.42
CA GLN A 212 26.27 -15.67 -15.11
C GLN A 212 26.77 -14.42 -15.82
N ASP A 213 28.09 -14.34 -16.01
CA ASP A 213 28.74 -13.24 -16.73
C ASP A 213 28.18 -13.09 -18.13
N ALA A 214 27.86 -11.84 -18.50
CA ALA A 214 27.34 -11.47 -19.82
C ALA A 214 28.15 -10.29 -20.38
N THR A 215 27.69 -9.73 -21.49
CA THR A 215 28.34 -8.57 -22.10
C THR A 215 28.20 -7.31 -21.23
N PRO A 216 29.10 -6.33 -21.37
CA PRO A 216 29.06 -5.09 -20.60
C PRO A 216 27.80 -4.26 -20.80
N LEU A 217 27.43 -3.52 -19.75
CA LEU A 217 26.53 -2.37 -19.77
C LEU A 217 27.05 -1.32 -18.80
N THR A 218 26.42 -0.16 -18.71
CA THR A 218 26.76 0.79 -17.64
C THR A 218 25.88 0.56 -16.41
N LEU A 219 26.40 0.89 -15.24
CA LEU A 219 25.60 0.88 -13.98
C LEU A 219 24.40 1.83 -14.11
N GLY A 220 24.56 2.94 -14.83
CA GLY A 220 23.46 3.86 -15.15
C GLY A 220 22.37 3.20 -15.99
N GLN A 221 22.71 2.37 -16.97
CA GLN A 221 21.75 1.60 -17.77
C GLN A 221 20.99 0.59 -16.90
N GLU A 222 21.67 -0.10 -15.98
CA GLU A 222 21.04 -1.03 -15.04
C GLU A 222 20.02 -0.30 -14.15
N PHE A 223 20.38 0.83 -13.53
CA PHE A 223 19.48 1.63 -12.71
C PHE A 223 18.37 2.32 -13.52
N SER A 224 18.59 2.65 -14.79
CA SER A 224 17.53 3.18 -15.66
C SER A 224 16.39 2.18 -15.86
N GLY A 225 16.71 0.88 -15.89
CA GLY A 225 15.71 -0.17 -15.92
C GLY A 225 14.84 -0.18 -14.66
N TYR A 226 15.44 0.04 -13.48
CA TYR A 226 14.70 0.14 -12.22
C TYR A 226 13.81 1.39 -12.18
N ALA A 227 14.34 2.54 -12.60
CA ALA A 227 13.58 3.78 -12.69
C ALA A 227 12.36 3.62 -13.62
N ALA A 228 12.56 3.05 -14.80
CA ALA A 228 11.48 2.79 -15.77
C ALA A 228 10.40 1.83 -15.22
N GLN A 229 10.78 0.81 -14.43
CA GLN A 229 9.79 -0.07 -13.78
C GLN A 229 8.89 0.69 -12.81
N VAL A 230 9.46 1.61 -12.02
CA VAL A 230 8.68 2.43 -11.07
C VAL A 230 7.81 3.44 -11.80
N GLU A 231 8.33 4.12 -12.82
CA GLU A 231 7.58 5.07 -13.66
C GLU A 231 6.36 4.40 -14.30
N ASN A 232 6.57 3.27 -14.96
CA ASN A 232 5.50 2.49 -15.55
C ASN A 232 4.49 1.98 -14.49
N GLY A 233 4.98 1.67 -13.29
CA GLY A 233 4.15 1.31 -12.15
C GLY A 233 3.22 2.43 -11.72
N ILE A 234 3.74 3.67 -11.61
CA ILE A 234 2.96 4.87 -11.33
C ILE A 234 1.86 5.05 -12.38
N ALA A 235 2.21 5.00 -13.66
CA ALA A 235 1.26 5.14 -14.76
C ALA A 235 0.14 4.07 -14.71
N ARG A 236 0.48 2.82 -14.37
CA ARG A 236 -0.51 1.74 -14.19
C ARG A 236 -1.48 2.04 -13.06
N ILE A 237 -1.00 2.52 -11.91
CA ILE A 237 -1.86 2.88 -10.78
C ILE A 237 -2.77 4.06 -11.18
N GLU A 238 -2.22 5.11 -11.76
CA GLU A 238 -2.98 6.29 -12.20
C GLU A 238 -4.10 5.90 -13.20
N ALA A 239 -3.85 4.94 -14.10
CA ALA A 239 -4.83 4.45 -15.07
C ALA A 239 -6.05 3.74 -14.41
N THR A 240 -5.94 3.28 -13.16
CA THR A 240 -7.06 2.63 -12.45
C THR A 240 -7.98 3.61 -11.73
N LEU A 241 -7.53 4.82 -11.45
CA LEU A 241 -8.25 5.81 -10.65
C LEU A 241 -9.62 6.19 -11.22
N PRO A 242 -9.81 6.37 -12.54
CA PRO A 242 -11.14 6.72 -13.08
C PRO A 242 -12.23 5.71 -12.73
N GLY A 243 -11.92 4.42 -12.74
CA GLY A 243 -12.88 3.38 -12.32
C GLY A 243 -13.08 3.35 -10.80
N LEU A 244 -12.00 3.53 -10.03
CA LEU A 244 -12.05 3.54 -8.59
C LEU A 244 -12.82 4.76 -8.04
N MET A 245 -12.88 5.86 -8.79
CA MET A 245 -13.59 7.09 -8.40
C MET A 245 -15.08 7.10 -8.79
N GLN A 246 -15.65 5.99 -9.26
CA GLN A 246 -17.09 5.84 -9.49
C GLN A 246 -17.77 5.30 -8.24
N LEU A 247 -18.78 6.02 -7.75
CA LEU A 247 -19.37 5.80 -6.42
C LEU A 247 -20.71 5.09 -6.48
N ALA A 248 -20.91 4.11 -5.59
CA ALA A 248 -22.16 3.38 -5.39
C ALA A 248 -23.26 4.23 -4.76
N GLN A 249 -22.92 5.32 -4.08
CA GLN A 249 -23.85 6.14 -3.29
C GLN A 249 -25.06 6.57 -4.13
N GLY A 250 -26.24 6.41 -3.55
CA GLY A 250 -27.52 6.66 -4.22
C GLY A 250 -28.18 5.39 -4.76
N GLY A 251 -27.49 4.25 -4.80
CA GLY A 251 -28.11 2.96 -5.13
C GLY A 251 -28.99 2.39 -4.02
N THR A 252 -28.77 2.85 -2.81
CA THR A 252 -29.43 2.42 -1.56
C THR A 252 -29.33 0.90 -1.31
N ALA A 253 -30.43 0.18 -1.13
CA ALA A 253 -30.42 -1.20 -0.66
C ALA A 253 -29.88 -2.20 -1.70
N VAL A 254 -30.29 -2.07 -2.96
CA VAL A 254 -30.01 -3.05 -4.03
C VAL A 254 -29.61 -2.44 -5.37
N GLY A 255 -29.47 -1.12 -5.45
CA GLY A 255 -29.09 -0.40 -6.67
C GLY A 255 -30.21 0.40 -7.32
N THR A 256 -31.46 0.28 -6.85
CA THR A 256 -32.62 0.96 -7.44
C THR A 256 -32.78 2.40 -7.00
N GLY A 257 -32.08 2.82 -5.92
CA GLY A 257 -32.23 4.15 -5.35
C GLY A 257 -33.53 4.34 -4.53
N LEU A 258 -34.14 3.26 -4.08
CA LEU A 258 -35.36 3.33 -3.27
C LEU A 258 -35.16 4.24 -2.04
N ASN A 259 -36.09 5.16 -1.80
CA ASN A 259 -36.09 6.17 -0.74
C ASN A 259 -35.04 7.28 -0.87
N ALA A 260 -34.22 7.30 -1.92
CA ALA A 260 -33.41 8.46 -2.25
C ALA A 260 -34.17 9.42 -3.19
N PRO A 261 -34.07 10.74 -2.99
CA PRO A 261 -34.69 11.68 -3.90
C PRO A 261 -33.97 11.72 -5.25
N ILE A 262 -34.68 12.09 -6.30
CA ILE A 262 -34.09 12.25 -7.65
C ILE A 262 -32.95 13.27 -7.60
N GLY A 263 -31.81 12.93 -8.21
CA GLY A 263 -30.60 13.76 -8.23
C GLY A 263 -29.71 13.62 -7.01
N PHE A 264 -30.07 12.78 -6.02
CA PHE A 264 -29.23 12.56 -4.84
C PHE A 264 -27.88 11.93 -5.21
N ALA A 265 -27.88 10.91 -6.08
CA ALA A 265 -26.67 10.18 -6.42
C ALA A 265 -25.58 11.07 -7.06
N GLU A 266 -25.96 11.90 -8.01
CA GLU A 266 -25.05 12.83 -8.68
C GLU A 266 -24.57 13.93 -7.73
N LYS A 267 -25.48 14.56 -6.99
CA LYS A 267 -25.17 15.64 -6.07
C LYS A 267 -24.26 15.19 -4.91
N VAL A 268 -24.48 14.01 -4.36
CA VAL A 268 -23.61 13.50 -3.28
C VAL A 268 -22.22 13.19 -3.80
N ALA A 269 -22.08 12.67 -5.03
CA ALA A 269 -20.77 12.45 -5.65
C ALA A 269 -20.04 13.78 -5.89
N ASP A 270 -20.74 14.82 -6.40
CA ASP A 270 -20.18 16.17 -6.58
C ASP A 270 -19.71 16.77 -5.24
N ARG A 271 -20.46 16.56 -4.15
CA ARG A 271 -20.06 17.01 -2.81
C ARG A 271 -18.83 16.27 -2.30
N ILE A 272 -18.76 14.94 -2.49
CA ILE A 272 -17.58 14.15 -2.15
C ILE A 272 -16.37 14.66 -2.96
N ALA A 273 -16.52 14.91 -4.24
CA ALA A 273 -15.47 15.48 -5.07
C ALA A 273 -14.99 16.85 -4.54
N ALA A 274 -15.92 17.74 -4.17
CA ALA A 274 -15.58 19.03 -3.61
C ALA A 274 -14.87 18.96 -2.25
N ILE A 275 -15.26 18.02 -1.38
CA ILE A 275 -14.66 17.83 -0.05
C ILE A 275 -13.24 17.26 -0.17
N THR A 276 -13.03 16.31 -1.07
CA THR A 276 -11.76 15.58 -1.22
C THR A 276 -10.79 16.22 -2.22
N GLY A 277 -11.28 17.09 -3.10
CA GLY A 277 -10.50 17.62 -4.22
C GLY A 277 -10.22 16.61 -5.34
N LEU A 278 -10.84 15.42 -5.31
CA LEU A 278 -10.67 14.37 -6.32
C LEU A 278 -11.93 14.23 -7.19
N PRO A 279 -11.82 13.86 -8.48
CA PRO A 279 -12.92 13.88 -9.44
C PRO A 279 -13.85 12.66 -9.30
N PHE A 280 -14.42 12.47 -8.11
CA PHE A 280 -15.44 11.45 -7.89
C PHE A 280 -16.70 11.70 -8.69
N THR A 281 -17.29 10.63 -9.20
CA THR A 281 -18.53 10.67 -9.97
C THR A 281 -19.50 9.59 -9.49
N SER A 282 -20.78 9.77 -9.81
CA SER A 282 -21.80 8.73 -9.58
C SER A 282 -21.55 7.57 -10.54
N ALA A 283 -21.47 6.33 -10.03
CA ALA A 283 -21.32 5.16 -10.88
C ALA A 283 -22.51 5.04 -11.86
N PRO A 284 -22.26 4.78 -13.14
CA PRO A 284 -23.31 4.71 -14.15
C PRO A 284 -24.26 3.51 -13.95
N ASN A 285 -23.78 2.46 -13.31
CA ASN A 285 -24.58 1.28 -12.94
C ASN A 285 -24.46 1.01 -11.44
N LYS A 286 -25.54 1.27 -10.70
CA LYS A 286 -25.56 1.09 -9.24
C LYS A 286 -25.64 -0.38 -8.82
N PHE A 287 -26.14 -1.25 -9.67
CA PHE A 287 -26.22 -2.69 -9.38
C PHE A 287 -24.82 -3.31 -9.37
N GLU A 288 -24.01 -2.98 -10.37
CA GLU A 288 -22.60 -3.38 -10.41
C GLU A 288 -21.83 -2.76 -9.22
N ALA A 289 -22.01 -1.47 -8.96
CA ALA A 289 -21.26 -0.76 -7.94
C ALA A 289 -21.53 -1.25 -6.49
N LEU A 290 -22.69 -1.88 -6.23
CA LEU A 290 -23.00 -2.49 -4.93
C LEU A 290 -22.54 -3.95 -4.83
N ALA A 291 -22.68 -4.71 -5.91
CA ALA A 291 -22.52 -6.16 -5.90
C ALA A 291 -21.16 -6.64 -6.39
N ALA A 292 -20.44 -5.83 -7.15
CA ALA A 292 -19.10 -6.14 -7.66
C ALA A 292 -18.10 -5.06 -7.25
N HIS A 293 -16.85 -5.47 -7.05
CA HIS A 293 -15.75 -4.56 -6.68
C HIS A 293 -14.57 -4.72 -7.64
N ASP A 294 -14.86 -4.87 -8.94
CA ASP A 294 -13.86 -5.07 -9.99
C ASP A 294 -12.85 -3.90 -10.05
N ALA A 295 -13.30 -2.67 -9.83
CA ALA A 295 -12.42 -1.51 -9.76
C ALA A 295 -11.39 -1.61 -8.63
N MET A 296 -11.78 -2.18 -7.48
CA MET A 296 -10.85 -2.42 -6.36
C MET A 296 -9.85 -3.55 -6.71
N VAL A 297 -10.33 -4.65 -7.30
CA VAL A 297 -9.49 -5.77 -7.74
C VAL A 297 -8.48 -5.31 -8.79
N PHE A 298 -8.92 -4.54 -9.78
CA PHE A 298 -8.08 -4.01 -10.84
C PHE A 298 -7.02 -3.03 -10.31
N SER A 299 -7.42 -2.11 -9.46
CA SER A 299 -6.51 -1.12 -8.87
C SER A 299 -5.46 -1.79 -7.96
N HIS A 300 -5.87 -2.75 -7.11
CA HIS A 300 -4.92 -3.49 -6.30
C HIS A 300 -4.00 -4.38 -7.16
N GLY A 301 -4.47 -4.90 -8.28
CA GLY A 301 -3.65 -5.61 -9.27
C GLY A 301 -2.51 -4.74 -9.83
N ALA A 302 -2.76 -3.45 -10.05
CA ALA A 302 -1.71 -2.51 -10.42
C ALA A 302 -0.70 -2.30 -9.29
N ILE A 303 -1.15 -2.16 -8.03
CA ILE A 303 -0.27 -2.08 -6.85
C ILE A 303 0.56 -3.38 -6.70
N ASN A 304 -0.06 -4.53 -6.91
CA ASN A 304 0.62 -5.82 -6.90
C ASN A 304 1.73 -5.92 -7.97
N THR A 305 1.50 -5.34 -9.14
CA THR A 305 2.53 -5.25 -10.20
C THR A 305 3.72 -4.39 -9.74
N VAL A 306 3.46 -3.27 -9.06
CA VAL A 306 4.52 -2.44 -8.47
C VAL A 306 5.28 -3.21 -7.40
N ALA A 307 4.60 -3.97 -6.55
CA ALA A 307 5.25 -4.84 -5.56
C ALA A 307 6.18 -5.87 -6.22
N ALA A 308 5.77 -6.48 -7.35
CA ALA A 308 6.64 -7.37 -8.12
C ALA A 308 7.89 -6.65 -8.65
N SER A 309 7.76 -5.43 -9.14
CA SER A 309 8.89 -4.60 -9.57
C SER A 309 9.84 -4.27 -8.42
N LEU A 310 9.31 -3.81 -7.29
CA LEU A 310 10.11 -3.41 -6.13
C LEU A 310 10.78 -4.61 -5.45
N PHE A 311 10.14 -5.77 -5.46
CA PHE A 311 10.74 -7.03 -4.99
C PHE A 311 12.01 -7.36 -5.78
N LYS A 312 11.94 -7.27 -7.11
CA LYS A 312 13.07 -7.51 -8.00
C LYS A 312 14.16 -6.45 -7.78
N ILE A 313 13.82 -5.18 -7.75
CA ILE A 313 14.78 -4.06 -7.59
C ILE A 313 15.52 -4.20 -6.26
N ALA A 314 14.83 -4.44 -5.16
CA ALA A 314 15.44 -4.61 -3.85
C ALA A 314 16.37 -5.86 -3.79
N ASN A 315 15.99 -6.95 -4.45
CA ASN A 315 16.84 -8.14 -4.55
C ASN A 315 18.12 -7.89 -5.37
N ASP A 316 18.02 -7.20 -6.51
CA ASP A 316 19.19 -6.87 -7.30
C ASP A 316 20.14 -5.94 -6.52
N ILE A 317 19.63 -4.89 -5.91
CA ILE A 317 20.44 -3.93 -5.13
C ILE A 317 21.17 -4.63 -3.99
N ARG A 318 20.48 -5.47 -3.20
CA ARG A 318 21.16 -6.18 -2.10
C ARG A 318 22.17 -7.21 -2.59
N PHE A 319 21.93 -7.82 -3.77
CA PHE A 319 22.84 -8.78 -4.34
C PHE A 319 24.11 -8.10 -4.88
N LEU A 320 23.95 -6.96 -5.58
CA LEU A 320 25.09 -6.14 -6.01
C LEU A 320 25.90 -5.61 -4.81
N GLY A 321 25.27 -5.34 -3.67
CA GLY A 321 25.91 -4.93 -2.42
C GLY A 321 26.40 -6.07 -1.54
N SER A 322 26.32 -7.34 -1.98
CA SER A 322 26.71 -8.50 -1.19
C SER A 322 28.20 -8.56 -0.90
N GLY A 323 28.55 -9.03 0.28
CA GLY A 323 29.94 -9.18 0.70
C GLY A 323 30.25 -8.49 2.04
N PRO A 324 31.16 -7.49 2.09
CA PRO A 324 31.79 -6.74 0.98
C PRO A 324 32.98 -7.43 0.29
N ARG A 325 33.57 -8.47 0.89
CA ARG A 325 34.78 -9.12 0.33
C ARG A 325 34.52 -10.47 -0.33
N SER A 326 33.51 -11.20 0.15
CA SER A 326 33.17 -12.56 -0.33
C SER A 326 31.87 -12.59 -1.15
N GLY A 327 31.42 -11.47 -1.64
CA GLY A 327 30.26 -11.33 -2.52
C GLY A 327 30.60 -10.48 -3.75
N LEU A 328 29.58 -9.90 -4.40
CA LEU A 328 29.79 -9.07 -5.58
C LEU A 328 30.46 -7.73 -5.23
N GLY A 329 29.98 -7.07 -4.19
CA GLY A 329 30.55 -5.84 -3.67
C GLY A 329 30.63 -4.69 -4.67
N GLU A 330 29.78 -4.67 -5.71
CA GLU A 330 29.74 -3.60 -6.70
C GLU A 330 29.10 -2.31 -6.17
N LEU A 331 28.22 -2.46 -5.16
CA LEU A 331 27.59 -1.35 -4.45
C LEU A 331 27.99 -1.37 -2.98
N ALA A 332 28.18 -0.19 -2.37
CA ALA A 332 28.17 0.00 -0.94
C ALA A 332 26.80 0.57 -0.55
N LEU A 333 26.11 -0.13 0.33
CA LEU A 333 24.81 0.29 0.87
C LEU A 333 25.01 1.09 2.16
N PRO A 334 24.08 2.02 2.50
CA PRO A 334 24.14 2.75 3.77
C PRO A 334 24.17 1.84 5.00
N GLU A 335 24.94 2.23 5.99
CA GLU A 335 25.05 1.56 7.29
C GLU A 335 24.07 2.24 8.26
N ASN A 336 22.86 1.69 8.42
CA ASN A 336 21.82 2.32 9.23
C ASN A 336 21.81 1.83 10.69
N GLU A 337 22.17 0.55 10.92
CA GLU A 337 22.21 -0.06 12.24
C GLU A 337 23.20 -1.22 12.30
N PRO A 338 23.66 -1.64 13.53
CA PRO A 338 24.49 -2.83 13.69
C PRO A 338 23.77 -4.09 13.15
N GLY A 339 24.45 -4.85 12.29
CA GLY A 339 23.84 -5.99 11.57
C GLY A 339 23.91 -7.32 12.29
N SER A 340 24.61 -7.41 13.46
CA SER A 340 24.80 -8.67 14.16
C SER A 340 25.12 -8.46 15.63
N SER A 341 24.58 -9.34 16.48
CA SER A 341 24.89 -9.37 17.92
C SER A 341 26.22 -10.05 18.25
N ILE A 342 26.77 -10.85 17.33
CA ILE A 342 27.97 -11.66 17.56
C ILE A 342 29.09 -11.45 16.52
N MET A 343 28.84 -10.71 15.44
CA MET A 343 29.80 -10.39 14.38
C MET A 343 30.00 -8.87 14.33
N PRO A 344 30.97 -8.33 15.08
CA PRO A 344 31.21 -6.89 15.13
C PRO A 344 31.52 -6.31 13.75
N GLY A 345 30.89 -5.18 13.40
CA GLY A 345 31.09 -4.50 12.12
C GLY A 345 30.35 -5.10 10.93
N LYS A 346 29.51 -6.13 11.14
CA LYS A 346 28.64 -6.66 10.08
C LYS A 346 27.47 -5.73 9.85
N VAL A 347 27.24 -5.32 8.61
CA VAL A 347 26.10 -4.51 8.17
C VAL A 347 25.25 -5.33 7.21
N ASN A 348 23.93 -5.31 7.40
CA ASN A 348 22.98 -6.03 6.56
C ASN A 348 22.21 -5.08 5.64
N PRO A 349 21.71 -5.54 4.49
CA PRO A 349 20.90 -4.75 3.56
C PRO A 349 19.44 -4.64 4.05
N THR A 350 19.23 -4.16 5.28
CA THR A 350 17.96 -4.24 6.01
C THR A 350 16.81 -3.51 5.32
N GLN A 351 17.07 -2.43 4.61
CA GLN A 351 16.05 -1.73 3.84
C GLN A 351 15.57 -2.55 2.64
N CYS A 352 16.46 -3.29 1.99
CA CYS A 352 16.07 -4.23 0.93
C CYS A 352 15.23 -5.38 1.49
N GLU A 353 15.58 -5.87 2.69
CA GLU A 353 14.82 -6.93 3.38
C GLU A 353 13.43 -6.45 3.76
N ALA A 354 13.31 -5.26 4.35
CA ALA A 354 12.02 -4.66 4.69
C ALA A 354 11.14 -4.47 3.44
N MET A 355 11.69 -3.93 2.36
CA MET A 355 10.98 -3.78 1.10
C MET A 355 10.44 -5.13 0.57
N THR A 356 11.27 -6.17 0.58
CA THR A 356 10.82 -7.49 0.10
C THR A 356 9.74 -8.11 1.00
N GLN A 357 9.79 -7.91 2.32
CA GLN A 357 8.73 -8.35 3.25
C GLN A 357 7.41 -7.63 2.97
N VAL A 358 7.45 -6.31 2.76
CA VAL A 358 6.27 -5.54 2.37
C VAL A 358 5.67 -6.06 1.06
N CYS A 359 6.49 -6.32 0.05
CA CYS A 359 6.03 -6.89 -1.22
C CYS A 359 5.33 -8.25 -1.03
N VAL A 360 5.87 -9.13 -0.19
CA VAL A 360 5.25 -10.42 0.14
C VAL A 360 3.87 -10.23 0.78
N GLN A 361 3.74 -9.27 1.70
CA GLN A 361 2.44 -8.95 2.31
C GLN A 361 1.44 -8.45 1.25
N VAL A 362 1.87 -7.60 0.33
CA VAL A 362 1.02 -7.11 -0.76
C VAL A 362 0.56 -8.25 -1.68
N PHE A 363 1.42 -9.23 -1.99
CA PHE A 363 1.03 -10.42 -2.75
C PHE A 363 -0.06 -11.22 -2.04
N GLY A 364 0.07 -11.42 -0.72
CA GLY A 364 -0.95 -12.07 0.10
C GLY A 364 -2.28 -11.29 0.10
N ASN A 365 -2.21 -9.98 0.29
CA ASN A 365 -3.37 -9.10 0.26
C ASN A 365 -4.06 -9.12 -1.11
N ASN A 366 -3.28 -9.16 -2.21
CA ASN A 366 -3.84 -9.26 -3.57
C ASN A 366 -4.62 -10.55 -3.78
N ALA A 367 -4.10 -11.67 -3.29
CA ALA A 367 -4.81 -12.95 -3.35
C ALA A 367 -6.13 -12.90 -2.58
N ALA A 368 -6.11 -12.40 -1.34
CA ALA A 368 -7.29 -12.24 -0.51
C ALA A 368 -8.34 -11.32 -1.16
N LEU A 369 -7.90 -10.20 -1.70
CA LEU A 369 -8.76 -9.21 -2.33
C LEU A 369 -9.38 -9.72 -3.63
N THR A 370 -8.60 -10.42 -4.47
CA THR A 370 -9.10 -11.02 -5.71
C THR A 370 -10.15 -12.08 -5.40
N PHE A 371 -9.88 -12.95 -4.40
CA PHE A 371 -10.85 -13.95 -3.99
C PHE A 371 -12.13 -13.31 -3.43
N ALA A 372 -12.01 -12.32 -2.55
CA ALA A 372 -13.14 -11.59 -1.98
C ALA A 372 -13.96 -10.84 -3.07
N GLY A 373 -13.28 -10.24 -4.06
CA GLY A 373 -13.93 -9.57 -5.18
C GLY A 373 -14.67 -10.53 -6.12
N SER A 374 -14.26 -11.80 -6.20
CA SER A 374 -14.95 -12.84 -6.99
C SER A 374 -16.23 -13.35 -6.32
N GLN A 375 -16.48 -12.95 -5.08
CA GLN A 375 -17.65 -13.36 -4.29
C GLN A 375 -18.81 -12.37 -4.46
N GLY A 376 -19.86 -12.61 -3.71
CA GLY A 376 -21.10 -11.86 -3.76
C GLY A 376 -22.21 -12.71 -4.35
N HIS A 377 -23.40 -12.51 -3.83
CA HIS A 377 -24.61 -13.17 -4.34
C HIS A 377 -25.61 -12.08 -4.70
N PHE A 378 -26.02 -12.11 -5.95
CA PHE A 378 -27.02 -11.18 -6.50
C PHE A 378 -26.58 -9.71 -6.31
N GLU A 379 -27.28 -8.94 -5.49
CA GLU A 379 -27.15 -7.48 -5.42
C GLU A 379 -26.15 -6.98 -4.36
N LEU A 380 -25.38 -7.87 -3.68
CA LEU A 380 -24.43 -7.44 -2.67
C LEU A 380 -23.21 -8.36 -2.54
N ASN A 381 -22.04 -7.77 -2.52
CA ASN A 381 -20.81 -8.41 -2.03
C ASN A 381 -20.70 -8.23 -0.51
N VAL A 382 -20.48 -9.32 0.21
CA VAL A 382 -20.38 -9.33 1.69
C VAL A 382 -18.98 -9.60 2.21
N PHE A 383 -17.94 -9.15 1.46
CA PHE A 383 -16.52 -9.20 1.84
C PHE A 383 -15.90 -7.80 1.93
N ASN A 384 -16.73 -6.77 2.01
CA ASN A 384 -16.30 -5.38 1.95
C ASN A 384 -15.24 -5.00 3.01
N PRO A 385 -15.41 -5.32 4.31
CA PRO A 385 -14.43 -4.93 5.32
C PRO A 385 -13.04 -5.54 5.09
N VAL A 386 -12.95 -6.80 4.71
CA VAL A 386 -11.66 -7.45 4.44
C VAL A 386 -11.01 -6.90 3.16
N MET A 387 -11.80 -6.57 2.14
CA MET A 387 -11.29 -5.92 0.93
C MET A 387 -10.70 -4.54 1.25
N ALA A 388 -11.44 -3.71 1.98
CA ALA A 388 -11.00 -2.40 2.40
C ALA A 388 -9.70 -2.47 3.23
N TYR A 389 -9.65 -3.37 4.21
CA TYR A 389 -8.49 -3.55 5.08
C TYR A 389 -7.23 -3.94 4.28
N ASN A 390 -7.32 -4.99 3.47
CA ASN A 390 -6.17 -5.48 2.70
C ASN A 390 -5.70 -4.46 1.66
N PHE A 391 -6.62 -3.74 1.02
CA PHE A 391 -6.28 -2.70 0.06
C PHE A 391 -5.51 -1.56 0.75
N LEU A 392 -6.07 -0.99 1.81
CA LEU A 392 -5.48 0.14 2.52
C LEU A 392 -4.18 -0.23 3.22
N GLN A 393 -4.06 -1.46 3.75
CA GLN A 393 -2.79 -1.97 4.29
C GLN A 393 -1.72 -1.99 3.21
N SER A 394 -2.03 -2.49 2.01
CA SER A 394 -1.08 -2.52 0.89
C SER A 394 -0.63 -1.13 0.47
N VAL A 395 -1.56 -0.19 0.34
CA VAL A 395 -1.26 1.21 -0.02
C VAL A 395 -0.33 1.83 1.02
N ARG A 396 -0.66 1.69 2.31
CA ARG A 396 0.15 2.27 3.39
C ARG A 396 1.53 1.66 3.47
N LEU A 397 1.62 0.33 3.48
CA LEU A 397 2.91 -0.38 3.55
C LEU A 397 3.82 -0.05 2.37
N MET A 398 3.26 0.00 1.15
CA MET A 398 4.03 0.35 -0.05
C MET A 398 4.50 1.80 -0.04
N ALA A 399 3.67 2.73 0.41
CA ALA A 399 4.04 4.13 0.53
C ALA A 399 5.17 4.32 1.56
N ASP A 400 4.99 3.80 2.76
CA ASP A 400 5.98 3.91 3.84
C ASP A 400 7.30 3.22 3.46
N ALA A 401 7.23 2.02 2.86
CA ALA A 401 8.42 1.29 2.40
C ALA A 401 9.15 2.02 1.26
N ALA A 402 8.42 2.62 0.31
CA ALA A 402 9.03 3.39 -0.78
C ALA A 402 9.79 4.62 -0.26
N VAL A 403 9.23 5.33 0.72
CA VAL A 403 9.91 6.46 1.38
C VAL A 403 11.13 5.98 2.15
N SER A 404 10.97 4.96 3.00
CA SER A 404 12.07 4.42 3.81
C SER A 404 13.21 3.89 2.95
N PHE A 405 12.90 3.13 1.91
CA PHE A 405 13.88 2.59 0.96
C PHE A 405 14.60 3.70 0.20
N THR A 406 13.90 4.76 -0.18
CA THR A 406 14.50 5.93 -0.81
C THR A 406 15.49 6.60 0.11
N ASP A 407 15.06 6.99 1.32
CA ASP A 407 15.83 7.84 2.22
C ASP A 407 16.99 7.10 2.89
N ASN A 408 16.76 5.83 3.24
CA ASN A 408 17.72 5.03 4.02
C ASN A 408 18.50 4.01 3.18
N CYS A 409 18.25 3.90 1.87
CA CYS A 409 19.00 3.02 0.98
C CYS A 409 19.41 3.75 -0.30
N VAL A 410 18.46 4.02 -1.23
CA VAL A 410 18.77 4.41 -2.61
C VAL A 410 19.61 5.68 -2.68
N VAL A 411 19.28 6.72 -1.90
CA VAL A 411 20.02 7.99 -1.90
C VAL A 411 21.48 7.78 -1.48
N GLY A 412 21.73 6.92 -0.50
CA GLY A 412 23.05 6.68 0.08
C GLY A 412 23.89 5.61 -0.61
N ILE A 413 23.39 4.93 -1.65
CA ILE A 413 24.16 3.91 -2.38
C ILE A 413 25.37 4.56 -3.07
N VAL A 414 26.55 3.92 -2.95
CA VAL A 414 27.78 4.32 -3.64
C VAL A 414 28.25 3.19 -4.54
N ALA A 415 28.66 3.52 -5.76
CA ALA A 415 29.30 2.58 -6.66
C ALA A 415 30.72 2.25 -6.19
N ARG A 416 31.07 0.98 -6.13
CA ARG A 416 32.42 0.49 -5.82
C ARG A 416 33.17 0.27 -7.14
N GLU A 417 33.67 1.36 -7.73
CA GLU A 417 34.26 1.36 -9.06
C GLU A 417 35.48 0.43 -9.15
N ASP A 418 36.26 0.31 -8.09
CA ASP A 418 37.37 -0.64 -7.95
C ASP A 418 36.94 -2.10 -8.15
N ASN A 419 35.85 -2.51 -7.49
CA ASN A 419 35.31 -3.87 -7.62
C ASN A 419 34.65 -4.08 -8.98
N ILE A 420 33.96 -3.07 -9.49
CA ILE A 420 33.30 -3.10 -10.81
C ILE A 420 34.36 -3.29 -11.90
N GLU A 421 35.42 -2.51 -11.87
CA GLU A 421 36.54 -2.59 -12.84
C GLU A 421 37.24 -3.95 -12.75
N ALA A 422 37.53 -4.42 -11.52
CA ALA A 422 38.18 -5.72 -11.34
C ALA A 422 37.33 -6.87 -11.86
N ALA A 423 35.99 -6.83 -11.69
CA ALA A 423 35.08 -7.81 -12.24
C ALA A 423 35.03 -7.77 -13.76
N LEU A 424 34.94 -6.57 -14.33
CA LEU A 424 34.90 -6.32 -15.77
C LEU A 424 36.16 -6.88 -16.46
N ASN A 425 37.36 -6.58 -15.92
CA ASN A 425 38.64 -7.00 -16.49
C ASN A 425 38.87 -8.53 -16.43
N ARG A 426 38.18 -9.23 -15.53
CA ARG A 426 38.21 -10.71 -15.44
C ARG A 426 37.19 -11.40 -16.33
N SER A 427 36.26 -10.66 -16.93
CA SER A 427 35.15 -11.26 -17.68
C SER A 427 35.62 -11.89 -18.99
N LEU A 428 35.30 -13.16 -19.18
CA LEU A 428 35.56 -13.86 -20.44
C LEU A 428 34.57 -13.44 -21.55
N MET A 429 33.49 -12.78 -21.22
CA MET A 429 32.45 -12.37 -22.19
C MET A 429 32.85 -11.15 -23.02
N LEU A 430 33.95 -10.46 -22.67
CA LEU A 430 34.57 -9.45 -23.50
C LEU A 430 35.03 -10.00 -24.85
N VAL A 431 35.24 -11.32 -24.95
CA VAL A 431 35.56 -12.02 -26.22
C VAL A 431 34.51 -11.79 -27.31
N THR A 432 33.27 -11.44 -26.92
CA THR A 432 32.19 -11.13 -27.87
C THR A 432 32.59 -10.03 -28.85
N ALA A 433 33.43 -9.06 -28.44
CA ALA A 433 33.95 -8.00 -29.29
C ALA A 433 34.89 -8.51 -30.40
N LEU A 434 35.52 -9.65 -30.23
CA LEU A 434 36.40 -10.26 -31.22
C LEU A 434 35.64 -11.09 -32.27
N ALA A 435 34.44 -11.59 -31.93
CA ALA A 435 33.69 -12.51 -32.79
C ALA A 435 33.40 -11.98 -34.20
N PRO A 436 33.10 -10.70 -34.44
CA PRO A 436 32.92 -10.17 -35.79
C PRO A 436 34.19 -10.22 -36.66
N THR A 437 35.37 -10.19 -36.04
CA THR A 437 36.65 -10.18 -36.73
C THR A 437 37.24 -11.58 -36.95
N ILE A 438 37.20 -12.43 -35.91
CA ILE A 438 37.88 -13.74 -35.93
C ILE A 438 36.89 -14.93 -36.05
N GLY A 439 35.62 -14.66 -36.07
CA GLY A 439 34.55 -15.67 -36.09
C GLY A 439 34.18 -16.21 -34.71
N TYR A 440 32.93 -16.71 -34.58
CA TYR A 440 32.34 -17.19 -33.33
C TYR A 440 33.14 -18.35 -32.71
N ASP A 441 33.53 -19.33 -33.53
CA ASP A 441 34.22 -20.55 -33.05
C ASP A 441 35.63 -20.25 -32.51
N ALA A 442 36.36 -19.37 -33.15
CA ALA A 442 37.66 -18.91 -32.66
C ALA A 442 37.51 -18.13 -31.35
N ALA A 443 36.56 -17.22 -31.25
CA ALA A 443 36.26 -16.48 -30.03
C ALA A 443 35.87 -17.41 -28.89
N ALA A 444 34.98 -18.39 -29.14
CA ALA A 444 34.57 -19.38 -28.16
C ALA A 444 35.75 -20.24 -27.67
N LYS A 445 36.69 -20.61 -28.59
CA LYS A 445 37.88 -21.36 -28.21
C LYS A 445 38.82 -20.54 -27.32
N ILE A 446 39.00 -19.25 -27.59
CA ILE A 446 39.80 -18.36 -26.73
C ILE A 446 39.20 -18.29 -25.32
N ALA A 447 37.90 -18.02 -25.19
CA ALA A 447 37.26 -17.93 -23.90
C ALA A 447 37.35 -19.24 -23.10
N LYS A 448 37.10 -20.39 -23.75
CA LYS A 448 37.21 -21.73 -23.11
C LYS A 448 38.63 -22.03 -22.67
N THR A 449 39.62 -21.63 -23.46
CA THR A 449 41.04 -21.86 -23.14
C THR A 449 41.47 -21.00 -21.96
N ALA A 450 41.10 -19.72 -21.96
CA ALA A 450 41.35 -18.77 -20.88
C ALA A 450 40.71 -19.29 -19.55
N HIS A 451 39.46 -19.77 -19.59
CA HIS A 451 38.81 -20.38 -18.43
C HIS A 451 39.55 -21.62 -17.91
N LYS A 452 39.92 -22.54 -18.80
CA LYS A 452 40.60 -23.77 -18.45
C LYS A 452 41.98 -23.53 -17.83
N ASN A 453 42.71 -22.55 -18.37
CA ASN A 453 44.09 -22.26 -17.99
C ASN A 453 44.17 -21.26 -16.81
N GLY A 454 43.07 -20.61 -16.46
CA GLY A 454 43.06 -19.50 -15.46
C GLY A 454 43.79 -18.24 -15.97
N THR A 455 43.90 -18.06 -17.28
CA THR A 455 44.57 -16.92 -17.97
C THR A 455 43.53 -15.88 -18.35
N THR A 456 44.03 -14.72 -18.81
CA THR A 456 43.15 -13.66 -19.30
C THR A 456 42.76 -13.89 -20.77
N LEU A 457 41.67 -13.26 -21.21
CA LEU A 457 41.29 -13.28 -22.62
C LEU A 457 42.38 -12.70 -23.52
N ARG A 458 43.06 -11.66 -23.05
CA ARG A 458 44.15 -11.00 -23.78
C ARG A 458 45.29 -11.95 -24.04
N GLU A 459 45.77 -12.64 -23.02
CA GLU A 459 46.85 -13.64 -23.14
C GLU A 459 46.49 -14.73 -24.14
N GLU A 460 45.31 -15.33 -24.03
CA GLU A 460 44.93 -16.41 -24.94
C GLU A 460 44.60 -15.92 -26.35
N ALA A 461 44.05 -14.73 -26.54
CA ALA A 461 43.80 -14.17 -27.85
C ALA A 461 45.10 -13.94 -28.60
N LEU A 462 46.10 -13.33 -27.96
CA LEU A 462 47.42 -13.08 -28.53
C LEU A 462 48.16 -14.41 -28.84
N ALA A 463 48.05 -15.42 -27.96
CA ALA A 463 48.65 -16.71 -28.17
C ALA A 463 48.13 -17.45 -29.41
N THR A 464 46.92 -17.15 -29.88
CA THR A 464 46.38 -17.73 -31.12
C THR A 464 47.04 -17.21 -32.39
N GLY A 465 47.62 -16.00 -32.33
CA GLY A 465 48.13 -15.28 -33.51
C GLY A 465 47.02 -14.72 -34.42
N LEU A 466 45.75 -14.87 -34.07
CA LEU A 466 44.61 -14.37 -34.85
C LEU A 466 44.39 -12.86 -34.71
N VAL A 467 44.88 -12.26 -33.64
CA VAL A 467 44.85 -10.82 -33.38
C VAL A 467 46.21 -10.35 -32.89
N THR A 468 46.61 -9.16 -33.28
CA THR A 468 47.75 -8.47 -32.70
C THR A 468 47.37 -7.77 -31.40
N GLU A 469 48.36 -7.34 -30.62
CA GLU A 469 48.10 -6.53 -29.42
C GLU A 469 47.31 -5.26 -29.72
N ALA A 470 47.72 -4.54 -30.78
CA ALA A 470 47.03 -3.35 -31.24
C ALA A 470 45.59 -3.63 -31.72
N ASP A 471 45.34 -4.77 -32.36
CA ASP A 471 43.99 -5.16 -32.74
C ASP A 471 43.14 -5.50 -31.53
N TYR A 472 43.70 -6.24 -30.55
CA TYR A 472 42.99 -6.56 -29.32
C TYR A 472 42.54 -5.29 -28.58
N ASP A 473 43.47 -4.36 -28.36
CA ASP A 473 43.21 -3.09 -27.65
C ASP A 473 42.25 -2.17 -28.41
N ARG A 474 42.21 -2.26 -29.74
CA ARG A 474 41.25 -1.54 -30.59
C ARG A 474 39.84 -2.18 -30.55
N LEU A 475 39.76 -3.50 -30.56
CA LEU A 475 38.50 -4.23 -30.70
C LEU A 475 37.80 -4.47 -29.33
N VAL A 476 38.57 -4.79 -28.30
CA VAL A 476 38.03 -5.11 -26.97
C VAL A 476 37.98 -3.84 -26.12
N ARG A 477 36.97 -3.04 -26.38
CA ARG A 477 36.70 -1.80 -25.64
C ARG A 477 35.34 -1.90 -24.95
N PRO A 478 35.31 -2.25 -23.65
CA PRO A 478 34.05 -2.47 -22.94
C PRO A 478 33.04 -1.33 -23.05
N ALA A 479 33.51 -0.08 -23.10
CA ALA A 479 32.65 1.09 -23.25
C ALA A 479 31.88 1.11 -24.58
N ASP A 480 32.49 0.63 -25.65
CA ASP A 480 31.86 0.58 -26.98
C ASP A 480 30.86 -0.59 -27.10
N MET A 481 30.93 -1.56 -26.19
CA MET A 481 30.00 -2.69 -26.12
C MET A 481 28.66 -2.37 -25.40
N THR A 482 28.51 -1.16 -24.89
CA THR A 482 27.32 -0.72 -24.12
C THR A 482 26.22 -0.09 -24.99
N ARG A 483 26.39 -0.08 -26.30
CA ARG A 483 25.47 0.54 -27.27
C ARG A 483 25.52 -0.21 -28.61
N PRO A 484 24.48 -0.05 -29.46
CA PRO A 484 24.55 -0.53 -30.84
C PRO A 484 25.74 0.07 -31.58
N GLY A 485 26.45 -0.74 -32.37
CA GLY A 485 27.61 -0.35 -33.16
C GLY A 485 27.40 -0.46 -34.65
#